data_c4555aecf329d49c5ba050631aad9398
#
_entry.id   c4555aecf329d49c5ba050631aad9398
#
_cell.length_a   1.000
_cell.length_b   1.000
_cell.length_c   1.000
_cell.angle_alpha   90.00
_cell.angle_beta   90.00
_cell.angle_gamma   90.00
#
_symmetry.space_group_name_H-M   'P 1'
#
loop_
_entity.id
_entity.type
_entity.pdbx_description
1 polymer ?
#
loop_
_entity_poly.entity_id
_entity_poly.type
_entity_poly.pdbx_seq_one_letter_code
_entity_poly.pdbx_strand_id
1 'polypeptide(L)'
;MVRCALRLAPLVFTRPGELRQAEWPEFDLDKAEWRIPAERMKMKEQHIVPLSLQAVAILRELYPLTGSGSYVFPGRGAGMRPMSENALNAALRYMGFDKSEMTSHGFRSMASTLLNELRLLHNSLKSLRAPFFRFARRCLG
;
A
#
# COMPACT_ATOMS: atom_id res chain seq x y z
N MET A 1 -4.28 9.80 8.34
CA MET A 1 -4.65 8.40 7.99
C MET A 1 -4.60 8.15 6.49
N VAL A 2 -5.52 8.72 5.68
CA VAL A 2 -5.59 8.45 4.23
C VAL A 2 -4.28 8.77 3.49
N ARG A 3 -3.58 9.86 3.84
CA ARG A 3 -2.27 10.20 3.28
C ARG A 3 -1.23 9.09 3.51
N CYS A 4 -1.16 8.51 4.71
CA CYS A 4 -0.24 7.41 5.02
C CYS A 4 -0.62 6.14 4.24
N ALA A 5 -1.92 5.85 4.12
CA ALA A 5 -2.40 4.73 3.32
C ALA A 5 -2.05 4.88 1.83
N LEU A 6 -2.16 6.09 1.26
CA LEU A 6 -1.74 6.37 -0.12
C LEU A 6 -0.23 6.27 -0.31
N ARG A 7 0.57 6.67 0.70
CA ARG A 7 2.05 6.49 0.67
C ARG A 7 2.45 5.02 0.77
N LEU A 8 1.69 4.22 1.53
CA LEU A 8 1.97 2.80 1.73
C LEU A 8 1.52 1.93 0.54
N ALA A 9 0.39 2.26 -0.10
CA ALA A 9 -0.20 1.48 -1.19
C ALA A 9 0.79 1.08 -2.30
N PRO A 10 1.63 1.99 -2.84
CA PRO A 10 2.60 1.66 -3.89
C PRO A 10 3.81 0.85 -3.38
N LEU A 11 3.98 0.68 -2.06
CA LEU A 11 5.10 -0.03 -1.46
C LEU A 11 4.77 -1.48 -1.10
N VAL A 12 3.48 -1.79 -0.88
CA VAL A 12 3.04 -3.12 -0.43
C VAL A 12 2.33 -3.93 -1.51
N PHE A 13 1.83 -3.28 -2.56
CA PHE A 13 1.17 -3.90 -3.73
C PHE A 13 -0.02 -4.81 -3.41
N THR A 14 -0.61 -4.66 -2.24
CA THR A 14 -1.80 -5.42 -1.82
C THR A 14 -3.08 -4.84 -2.44
N ARG A 15 -4.19 -5.56 -2.31
CA ARG A 15 -5.47 -5.02 -2.73
C ARG A 15 -5.90 -3.87 -1.82
N PRO A 16 -6.60 -2.85 -2.35
CA PRO A 16 -7.10 -1.74 -1.52
C PRO A 16 -7.96 -2.19 -0.33
N GLY A 17 -8.73 -3.28 -0.50
CA GLY A 17 -9.51 -3.88 0.58
C GLY A 17 -8.65 -4.48 1.70
N GLU A 18 -7.55 -5.13 1.34
CA GLU A 18 -6.57 -5.67 2.29
C GLU A 18 -5.88 -4.53 3.04
N LEU A 19 -5.41 -3.51 2.33
CA LEU A 19 -4.73 -2.36 2.91
C LEU A 19 -5.63 -1.60 3.91
N ARG A 20 -6.88 -1.27 3.51
CA ARG A 20 -7.78 -0.50 4.38
C ARG A 20 -8.19 -1.24 5.65
N GLN A 21 -8.22 -2.57 5.61
CA GLN A 21 -8.59 -3.45 6.72
C GLN A 21 -7.37 -3.96 7.50
N ALA A 22 -6.18 -3.46 7.21
CA ALA A 22 -4.95 -3.85 7.89
C ALA A 22 -5.04 -3.60 9.39
N GLU A 23 -4.67 -4.60 10.19
CA GLU A 23 -4.67 -4.57 11.64
C GLU A 23 -3.24 -4.59 12.18
N TRP A 24 -2.99 -3.90 13.28
CA TRP A 24 -1.65 -3.83 13.88
C TRP A 24 -1.05 -5.18 14.25
N PRO A 25 -1.81 -6.16 14.78
CA PRO A 25 -1.26 -7.49 15.10
C PRO A 25 -0.70 -8.26 13.90
N GLU A 26 -1.02 -7.84 12.68
CA GLU A 26 -0.53 -8.48 11.45
C GLU A 26 0.88 -8.05 11.06
N PHE A 27 1.37 -6.96 11.66
CA PHE A 27 2.66 -6.37 11.33
C PHE A 27 3.75 -6.76 12.31
N ASP A 28 4.81 -7.36 11.80
CA ASP A 28 6.09 -7.53 12.49
C ASP A 28 7.08 -6.51 11.91
N LEU A 29 7.16 -5.35 12.56
CA LEU A 29 7.98 -4.24 12.07
C LEU A 29 9.49 -4.50 12.23
N ASP A 30 9.87 -5.41 13.12
CA ASP A 30 11.28 -5.76 13.34
C ASP A 30 11.76 -6.75 12.27
N LYS A 31 10.88 -7.66 11.85
CA LYS A 31 11.14 -8.55 10.71
C LYS A 31 10.80 -7.91 9.37
N ALA A 32 10.22 -6.69 9.38
CA ALA A 32 9.73 -6.01 8.19
C ALA A 32 8.75 -6.87 7.37
N GLU A 33 7.77 -7.47 8.05
CA GLU A 33 6.76 -8.34 7.44
C GLU A 33 5.34 -7.90 7.81
N TRP A 34 4.43 -8.00 6.84
CA TRP A 34 2.99 -7.91 7.06
C TRP A 34 2.35 -9.26 6.71
N ARG A 35 1.71 -9.89 7.68
CA ARG A 35 1.08 -11.21 7.55
C ARG A 35 -0.43 -11.07 7.48
N ILE A 36 -0.96 -11.11 6.27
CA ILE A 36 -2.40 -11.03 6.03
C ILE A 36 -3.00 -12.41 6.31
N PRO A 37 -3.95 -12.55 7.25
CA PRO A 37 -4.53 -13.84 7.59
C PRO A 37 -5.36 -14.42 6.45
N ALA A 38 -5.41 -15.75 6.39
CA ALA A 38 -6.07 -16.50 5.32
C ALA A 38 -7.56 -16.18 5.17
N GLU A 39 -8.23 -15.86 6.28
CA GLU A 39 -9.66 -15.54 6.31
C GLU A 39 -10.01 -14.29 5.49
N ARG A 40 -9.06 -13.37 5.34
CA ARG A 40 -9.22 -12.15 4.54
C ARG A 40 -8.74 -12.29 3.10
N MET A 41 -8.14 -13.42 2.78
CA MET A 41 -7.61 -13.69 1.44
C MET A 41 -8.62 -14.45 0.59
N LYS A 42 -8.78 -14.01 -0.68
CA LYS A 42 -9.68 -14.69 -1.63
C LYS A 42 -9.32 -16.17 -1.83
N MET A 43 -8.04 -16.50 -1.76
CA MET A 43 -7.51 -17.87 -1.93
C MET A 43 -7.44 -18.66 -0.63
N LYS A 44 -7.88 -18.08 0.51
CA LYS A 44 -7.83 -18.69 1.85
C LYS A 44 -6.44 -19.20 2.25
N GLU A 45 -5.39 -18.56 1.75
CA GLU A 45 -4.01 -18.82 2.12
C GLU A 45 -3.42 -17.56 2.75
N GLN A 46 -2.63 -17.73 3.81
CA GLN A 46 -1.91 -16.63 4.44
C GLN A 46 -0.97 -15.98 3.42
N HIS A 47 -0.99 -14.66 3.36
CA HIS A 47 -0.10 -13.90 2.48
C HIS A 47 0.89 -13.07 3.29
N ILE A 48 2.19 -13.34 3.08
CA ILE A 48 3.27 -12.57 3.71
C ILE A 48 3.76 -11.53 2.73
N VAL A 49 3.67 -10.27 3.12
CA VAL A 49 4.14 -9.11 2.35
C VAL A 49 5.42 -8.59 2.98
N PRO A 50 6.58 -8.68 2.30
CA PRO A 50 7.80 -8.05 2.78
C PRO A 50 7.65 -6.52 2.73
N LEU A 51 8.11 -5.85 3.79
CA LEU A 51 8.02 -4.40 3.91
C LEU A 51 9.37 -3.76 3.58
N SER A 52 9.35 -2.77 2.71
CA SER A 52 10.53 -1.92 2.47
C SER A 52 10.83 -1.04 3.70
N LEU A 53 12.05 -0.52 3.77
CA LEU A 53 12.41 0.44 4.84
C LEU A 53 11.48 1.65 4.88
N GLN A 54 11.04 2.14 3.71
CA GLN A 54 10.08 3.23 3.61
C GLN A 54 8.70 2.82 4.15
N ALA A 55 8.24 1.60 3.89
CA ALA A 55 6.97 1.10 4.41
C ALA A 55 7.01 1.00 5.94
N VAL A 56 8.09 0.45 6.51
CA VAL A 56 8.31 0.38 7.96
C VAL A 56 8.34 1.77 8.59
N ALA A 57 9.02 2.74 7.95
CA ALA A 57 9.08 4.12 8.45
C ALA A 57 7.68 4.75 8.51
N ILE A 58 6.85 4.58 7.47
CA ILE A 58 5.46 5.08 7.44
C ILE A 58 4.63 4.43 8.57
N LEU A 59 4.78 3.13 8.79
CA LEU A 59 4.05 2.42 9.83
C LEU A 59 4.49 2.85 11.23
N ARG A 60 5.80 3.04 11.45
CA ARG A 60 6.33 3.58 12.72
C ARG A 60 5.86 5.01 13.00
N GLU A 61 5.78 5.87 11.97
CA GLU A 61 5.21 7.22 12.07
C GLU A 61 3.71 7.17 12.46
N LEU A 62 2.99 6.16 12.00
CA LEU A 62 1.55 6.01 12.21
C LEU A 62 1.21 5.34 13.56
N TYR A 63 2.07 4.47 14.06
CA TYR A 63 1.83 3.69 15.28
C TYR A 63 1.44 4.52 16.51
N PRO A 64 2.11 5.65 16.83
CA PRO A 64 1.71 6.50 17.96
C PRO A 64 0.29 7.06 17.85
N LEU A 65 -0.25 7.14 16.63
CA LEU A 65 -1.57 7.73 16.36
C LEU A 65 -2.70 6.71 16.38
N THR A 66 -2.43 5.46 16.01
CA THR A 66 -3.46 4.42 15.84
C THR A 66 -3.14 3.09 16.49
N GLY A 67 -1.94 2.93 17.04
CA GLY A 67 -1.48 1.67 17.63
C GLY A 67 -2.22 1.25 18.90
N SER A 68 -2.99 2.16 19.52
CA SER A 68 -3.91 1.82 20.62
C SER A 68 -5.21 1.13 20.15
N GLY A 69 -5.51 1.18 18.84
CA GLY A 69 -6.66 0.51 18.23
C GLY A 69 -6.26 -0.74 17.45
N SER A 70 -7.24 -1.45 16.92
CA SER A 70 -6.99 -2.65 16.11
C SER A 70 -6.48 -2.30 14.71
N TYR A 71 -7.10 -1.29 14.07
CA TYR A 71 -6.82 -0.96 12.67
C TYR A 71 -5.66 0.01 12.51
N VAL A 72 -4.81 -0.26 11.53
CA VAL A 72 -3.74 0.66 11.09
C VAL A 72 -4.34 1.94 10.52
N PHE A 73 -5.42 1.81 9.75
CA PHE A 73 -6.13 2.92 9.13
C PHE A 73 -7.59 2.95 9.60
N PRO A 74 -7.86 3.44 10.84
CA PRO A 74 -9.22 3.53 11.34
C PRO A 74 -10.06 4.54 10.55
N GLY A 75 -11.35 4.25 10.43
CA GLY A 75 -12.35 5.16 9.89
C GLY A 75 -12.71 6.27 10.87
N ARG A 76 -13.65 7.13 10.47
CA ARG A 76 -14.24 8.14 11.38
C ARG A 76 -15.05 7.45 12.48
N GLY A 77 -14.96 7.98 13.70
CA GLY A 77 -15.57 7.40 14.91
C GLY A 77 -14.54 6.64 15.74
N ALA A 78 -14.93 6.07 16.85
CA ALA A 78 -14.07 5.49 17.90
C ALA A 78 -13.07 4.37 17.47
N GLY A 79 -12.58 4.36 16.24
CA GLY A 79 -11.57 3.41 15.77
C GLY A 79 -12.04 1.97 15.57
N MET A 80 -13.34 1.71 15.77
CA MET A 80 -13.94 0.36 15.72
C MET A 80 -14.18 -0.15 14.30
N ARG A 81 -13.95 0.66 13.28
CA ARG A 81 -14.13 0.29 11.87
C ARG A 81 -12.92 0.69 11.04
N PRO A 82 -12.58 -0.08 10.01
CA PRO A 82 -11.51 0.30 9.10
C PRO A 82 -11.91 1.52 8.27
N MET A 83 -10.94 2.16 7.64
CA MET A 83 -11.14 3.23 6.67
C MET A 83 -12.14 2.81 5.58
N SER A 84 -12.97 3.76 5.11
CA SER A 84 -13.99 3.46 4.11
C SER A 84 -13.39 3.00 2.78
N GLU A 85 -14.14 2.21 2.03
CA GLU A 85 -13.73 1.68 0.72
C GLU A 85 -13.34 2.76 -0.27
N ASN A 86 -14.06 3.87 -0.25
CA ASN A 86 -13.87 4.98 -1.18
C ASN A 86 -12.82 6.00 -0.73
N ALA A 87 -12.29 5.88 0.50
CA ALA A 87 -11.40 6.90 1.06
C ALA A 87 -10.15 7.16 0.21
N LEU A 88 -9.51 6.10 -0.30
CA LEU A 88 -8.34 6.22 -1.17
C LEU A 88 -8.70 6.85 -2.51
N ASN A 89 -9.78 6.41 -3.14
CA ASN A 89 -10.24 6.97 -4.42
C ASN A 89 -10.69 8.43 -4.27
N ALA A 90 -11.39 8.77 -3.19
CA ALA A 90 -11.78 10.14 -2.90
C ALA A 90 -10.56 11.06 -2.74
N ALA A 91 -9.53 10.57 -2.03
CA ALA A 91 -8.30 11.33 -1.86
C ALA A 91 -7.54 11.52 -3.19
N LEU A 92 -7.51 10.49 -4.06
CA LEU A 92 -6.95 10.62 -5.41
C LEU A 92 -7.69 11.68 -6.23
N ARG A 93 -9.05 11.71 -6.17
CA ARG A 93 -9.87 12.77 -6.84
C ARG A 93 -9.54 14.15 -6.28
N TYR A 94 -9.43 14.27 -4.95
CA TYR A 94 -9.07 15.52 -4.32
C TYR A 94 -7.67 16.04 -4.74
N MET A 95 -6.73 15.14 -5.02
CA MET A 95 -5.41 15.47 -5.56
C MET A 95 -5.41 15.78 -7.07
N GLY A 96 -6.58 15.74 -7.73
CA GLY A 96 -6.74 16.08 -9.14
C GLY A 96 -6.56 14.93 -10.14
N PHE A 97 -6.40 13.69 -9.65
CA PHE A 97 -6.35 12.55 -10.57
C PHE A 97 -7.75 12.13 -11.02
N ASP A 98 -8.00 12.01 -12.31
CA ASP A 98 -9.23 11.45 -12.86
C ASP A 98 -9.33 9.92 -12.65
N LYS A 99 -10.55 9.37 -12.77
CA LYS A 99 -10.78 7.92 -12.64
C LYS A 99 -10.05 7.12 -13.73
N SER A 100 -9.88 7.71 -14.91
CA SER A 100 -9.14 7.11 -16.01
C SER A 100 -7.63 7.13 -15.81
N GLU A 101 -7.14 8.09 -15.03
CA GLU A 101 -5.69 8.24 -14.75
C GLU A 101 -5.23 7.34 -13.62
N MET A 102 -5.95 7.35 -12.48
CA MET A 102 -5.55 6.60 -11.30
C MET A 102 -6.71 6.18 -10.41
N THR A 103 -6.65 4.95 -9.95
CA THR A 103 -7.53 4.39 -8.91
C THR A 103 -6.70 3.70 -7.84
N SER A 104 -7.32 3.39 -6.70
CA SER A 104 -6.64 2.63 -5.64
C SER A 104 -6.19 1.23 -6.11
N HIS A 105 -6.89 0.62 -7.07
CA HIS A 105 -6.46 -0.63 -7.72
C HIS A 105 -5.29 -0.41 -8.70
N GLY A 106 -5.14 0.78 -9.25
CA GLY A 106 -4.07 1.14 -10.17
C GLY A 106 -2.68 0.95 -9.57
N PHE A 107 -2.49 1.13 -8.26
CA PHE A 107 -1.22 0.86 -7.60
C PHE A 107 -0.75 -0.59 -7.78
N ARG A 108 -1.67 -1.55 -7.64
CA ARG A 108 -1.35 -2.96 -7.84
C ARG A 108 -1.11 -3.30 -9.31
N SER A 109 -1.91 -2.76 -10.21
CA SER A 109 -1.74 -2.96 -11.66
C SER A 109 -0.41 -2.39 -12.13
N MET A 110 -0.06 -1.19 -11.69
CA MET A 110 1.23 -0.55 -11.98
C MET A 110 2.41 -1.39 -11.46
N ALA A 111 2.32 -1.92 -10.24
CA ALA A 111 3.34 -2.78 -9.69
C ALA A 111 3.52 -4.07 -10.51
N SER A 112 2.42 -4.70 -10.89
CA SER A 112 2.46 -5.90 -11.74
C SER A 112 3.13 -5.63 -13.09
N THR A 113 2.79 -4.51 -13.74
CA THR A 113 3.41 -4.10 -15.00
C THR A 113 4.90 -3.86 -14.82
N LEU A 114 5.29 -3.06 -13.81
CA LEU A 114 6.71 -2.76 -13.55
C LEU A 114 7.54 -3.99 -13.22
N LEU A 115 6.99 -4.92 -12.43
CA LEU A 115 7.67 -6.17 -12.10
C LEU A 115 7.83 -7.07 -13.34
N ASN A 116 6.83 -7.10 -14.22
CA ASN A 116 6.91 -7.82 -15.48
C ASN A 116 7.93 -7.19 -16.43
N GLU A 117 7.95 -5.87 -16.55
CA GLU A 117 8.94 -5.15 -17.34
C GLU A 117 10.36 -5.37 -16.80
N LEU A 118 10.55 -5.31 -15.48
CA LEU A 118 11.84 -5.61 -14.83
C LEU A 118 12.27 -7.06 -15.05
N ARG A 119 11.33 -8.01 -15.05
CA ARG A 119 11.61 -9.43 -15.32
C ARG A 119 11.98 -9.66 -16.79
N LEU A 120 11.29 -9.00 -17.71
CA LEU A 120 11.63 -8.98 -19.13
C LEU A 120 12.98 -8.30 -19.36
N LEU A 121 13.24 -7.20 -18.67
CA LEU A 121 14.49 -6.48 -18.69
C LEU A 121 15.62 -7.30 -18.06
N HIS A 122 15.40 -8.06 -16.99
CA HIS A 122 16.41 -8.95 -16.42
C HIS A 122 16.84 -10.03 -17.42
N ASN A 123 15.92 -10.48 -18.27
CA ASN A 123 16.25 -11.38 -19.38
C ASN A 123 16.89 -10.65 -20.58
N SER A 124 16.73 -9.32 -20.66
CA SER A 124 17.27 -8.45 -21.73
C SER A 124 18.34 -7.48 -21.24
N LEU A 125 18.54 -7.36 -19.92
CA LEU A 125 19.38 -6.32 -19.32
C LEU A 125 20.86 -6.67 -19.30
N LYS A 126 21.46 -6.33 -20.39
CA LYS A 126 22.76 -5.65 -20.34
C LYS A 126 22.68 -4.18 -20.81
N SER A 127 21.49 -3.59 -20.99
CA SER A 127 21.40 -2.15 -21.30
C SER A 127 20.05 -1.52 -20.94
N LEU A 128 20.13 -0.36 -20.26
CA LEU A 128 19.18 0.76 -20.10
C LEU A 128 18.48 0.93 -18.73
N ARG A 129 18.82 2.10 -18.14
CA ARG A 129 18.28 2.69 -16.92
C ARG A 129 17.08 3.60 -17.19
N ALA A 130 16.09 3.56 -16.28
CA ALA A 130 15.14 4.60 -15.82
C ALA A 130 13.90 4.95 -16.65
N PRO A 131 12.66 4.89 -16.03
CA PRO A 131 11.94 6.12 -15.67
C PRO A 131 11.13 6.10 -14.36
N PHE A 132 11.50 5.29 -13.38
CA PHE A 132 10.76 5.14 -12.11
C PHE A 132 10.71 6.41 -11.22
N PHE A 133 11.62 7.37 -11.42
CA PHE A 133 11.81 8.50 -10.51
C PHE A 133 10.80 9.65 -10.63
N ARG A 134 9.99 9.74 -11.69
CA ARG A 134 9.09 10.90 -11.89
C ARG A 134 7.80 10.82 -11.05
N PHE A 135 7.26 9.63 -10.85
CA PHE A 135 6.02 9.45 -10.10
C PHE A 135 6.24 9.59 -8.59
N ALA A 136 7.32 9.03 -8.07
CA ALA A 136 7.66 9.08 -6.66
C ALA A 136 7.81 10.53 -6.14
N ARG A 137 8.35 11.45 -6.92
CA ARG A 137 8.54 12.86 -6.54
C ARG A 137 7.23 13.63 -6.38
N ARG A 138 6.18 13.29 -7.12
CA ARG A 138 4.90 14.01 -7.07
C ARG A 138 4.00 13.58 -5.92
N CYS A 139 4.18 12.34 -5.42
CA CYS A 139 3.39 11.78 -4.31
C CYS A 139 4.10 11.84 -2.95
N LEU A 140 5.43 12.03 -2.93
CA LEU A 140 6.27 11.95 -1.73
C LEU A 140 6.90 13.31 -1.33
N GLY A 141 6.68 14.36 -2.12
CA GLY A 141 7.08 15.75 -1.81
C GLY A 141 6.14 16.48 -0.86
#